data_8cc7e12f8e9c2c6e1e0edfdc9b561475
#
_entry.id   8cc7e12f8e9c2c6e1e0edfdc9b561475
#
_cell.length_a   1.000
_cell.length_b   1.000
_cell.length_c   1.000
_cell.angle_alpha   90.00
_cell.angle_beta   90.00
_cell.angle_gamma   90.00
#
_symmetry.space_group_name_H-M   'P 1'
#
loop_
_entity.id
_entity.type
_entity.pdbx_description
1 polymer ?
#
loop_
_entity_poly.entity_id
_entity_poly.type
_entity_poly.pdbx_seq_one_letter_code
_entity_poly.pdbx_strand_id
1 'polypeptide(L)'
;MQGTFLKGVCVMNTKLFPLSITALLVLPLALSAQYPDRDGTVASLEPYVLAAEDFGINPAEVTFTKDIAPILQRSCQQCHRRGGGGPMALTTYEEARRYATRIRNRTAIRDRMGAMPPFYVEPGIGIQDFKNDHPLSDEELAVIQAWVANGTQPGDPSDMPEPIDWPEDDVGWTLGEPDLVVQGVQMTMPAVGPDRWGDIGLVPTGLTEDRYVKSVEIREVNDIPTDAASTTVGGRYIFHHMTYQTGELNEEGTGFVEGTRMGWPIHEVGRNADIFGEGVGMLLPANSALHLSASHLHATGWRETTGHLEFGYRLHPRDYEPKYRRSGGSGGDGVDIDVRPNQGGQEFHSYRVLQEHTKITAFEPHLHAPGVRMCLEAIWGINRFTLNCVGYDHNWVKQYLYTDESAPLLPKGTIMHITGFVDTTSDNPNIADNRNWAGGGRRSVSNMFIDLGQSVRLTEEQFQDEMSKRRALMADRNEYDIGCPLCWAPRIEEMAEDDGGDIDP
;
A
#
# COMPACT_ATOMS: atom_id res chain seq x y z
N MET A 1 63.08 -35.57 -20.62
CA MET A 1 63.07 -36.04 -22.03
C MET A 1 62.12 -35.09 -22.80
N GLN A 2 62.63 -34.24 -23.39
CA GLN A 2 62.86 -33.74 -24.73
C GLN A 2 61.89 -34.32 -25.78
N GLY A 3 61.30 -33.42 -26.57
CA GLY A 3 60.69 -33.65 -27.89
C GLY A 3 59.60 -32.60 -28.20
N THR A 4 59.80 -31.63 -28.83
CA THR A 4 60.27 -31.10 -30.14
C THR A 4 59.06 -30.56 -30.92
N PHE A 5 59.17 -29.29 -31.30
CA PHE A 5 58.35 -28.46 -32.17
C PHE A 5 58.10 -29.01 -33.58
N LEU A 6 56.94 -28.70 -34.16
CA LEU A 6 56.83 -28.48 -35.60
C LEU A 6 55.88 -27.30 -35.90
N LYS A 7 56.42 -26.28 -36.55
CA LYS A 7 55.77 -25.13 -37.17
C LYS A 7 55.12 -25.57 -38.49
N GLY A 8 53.88 -25.23 -38.71
CA GLY A 8 53.24 -25.25 -40.04
C GLY A 8 52.82 -23.86 -40.42
N VAL A 9 53.44 -23.30 -41.43
CA VAL A 9 53.08 -22.08 -42.12
C VAL A 9 52.00 -22.41 -43.14
N CYS A 10 50.86 -21.72 -43.12
CA CYS A 10 49.86 -21.80 -44.18
C CYS A 10 49.64 -20.42 -44.78
N VAL A 11 49.84 -20.36 -46.08
CA VAL A 11 49.82 -19.19 -46.93
C VAL A 11 48.38 -18.67 -47.15
N MET A 12 48.19 -17.38 -46.97
CA MET A 12 46.91 -16.67 -47.25
C MET A 12 46.70 -16.53 -48.76
N ASN A 13 45.54 -16.94 -49.19
CA ASN A 13 45.03 -16.67 -50.55
C ASN A 13 43.91 -15.63 -50.47
N THR A 14 44.20 -14.41 -50.86
CA THR A 14 43.27 -13.29 -50.88
C THR A 14 42.31 -13.40 -52.10
N LYS A 15 41.02 -13.64 -51.81
CA LYS A 15 39.95 -13.35 -52.77
C LYS A 15 39.10 -12.21 -52.29
N LEU A 16 39.13 -11.12 -53.03
CA LEU A 16 38.23 -9.96 -52.90
C LEU A 16 36.79 -10.39 -53.19
N PHE A 17 35.89 -10.17 -52.22
CA PHE A 17 34.44 -10.19 -52.43
C PHE A 17 33.88 -8.78 -52.36
N PRO A 18 32.87 -8.42 -53.16
CA PRO A 18 32.33 -7.06 -53.20
C PRO A 18 31.50 -6.77 -51.95
N LEU A 19 31.71 -5.55 -51.40
CA LEU A 19 30.87 -5.01 -50.30
C LEU A 19 29.45 -4.79 -50.80
N SER A 20 28.54 -5.61 -50.30
CA SER A 20 27.11 -5.27 -50.32
C SER A 20 26.80 -4.42 -49.10
N ILE A 21 26.47 -3.15 -49.33
CA ILE A 21 25.97 -2.25 -48.28
C ILE A 21 24.54 -2.68 -47.96
N THR A 22 24.39 -3.46 -46.88
CA THR A 22 23.09 -3.73 -46.28
C THR A 22 22.76 -2.54 -45.36
N ALA A 23 21.82 -1.70 -45.77
CA ALA A 23 21.27 -0.66 -44.93
C ALA A 23 20.61 -1.33 -43.70
N LEU A 24 21.24 -1.26 -42.54
CA LEU A 24 20.60 -1.59 -41.27
C LEU A 24 19.52 -0.51 -41.02
N LEU A 25 18.28 -0.89 -41.19
CA LEU A 25 17.13 -0.20 -40.59
C LEU A 25 17.32 -0.29 -39.08
N VAL A 26 17.80 0.75 -38.45
CA VAL A 26 17.73 0.96 -37.00
C VAL A 26 16.27 1.31 -36.73
N LEU A 27 15.46 0.29 -36.41
CA LEU A 27 14.19 0.54 -35.70
C LEU A 27 14.56 1.24 -34.38
N PRO A 28 13.90 2.35 -34.02
CA PRO A 28 14.02 2.87 -32.68
C PRO A 28 13.48 1.77 -31.74
N LEU A 29 14.36 1.14 -30.98
CA LEU A 29 13.96 0.44 -29.78
C LEU A 29 13.33 1.53 -28.89
N ALA A 30 12.01 1.49 -28.75
CA ALA A 30 11.37 2.16 -27.65
C ALA A 30 12.08 1.64 -26.38
N LEU A 31 12.86 2.50 -25.75
CA LEU A 31 13.33 2.27 -24.38
C LEU A 31 12.05 2.27 -23.51
N SER A 32 11.45 1.11 -23.33
CA SER A 32 10.57 0.90 -22.19
C SER A 32 11.41 1.24 -20.96
N ALA A 33 10.92 2.16 -20.14
CA ALA A 33 11.54 2.46 -18.86
C ALA A 33 11.80 1.13 -18.14
N GLN A 34 13.07 0.78 -18.00
CA GLN A 34 13.47 -0.47 -17.40
C GLN A 34 13.39 -0.26 -15.88
N TYR A 35 12.33 -0.74 -15.27
CA TYR A 35 12.19 -0.70 -13.82
C TYR A 35 13.31 -1.51 -13.17
N PRO A 36 13.89 -1.03 -12.06
CA PRO A 36 14.95 -1.73 -11.35
C PRO A 36 14.55 -3.14 -10.94
N ASP A 37 15.47 -4.08 -10.98
CA ASP A 37 15.25 -5.43 -10.49
C ASP A 37 14.96 -5.42 -8.99
N ARG A 38 13.99 -6.23 -8.56
CA ARG A 38 13.43 -6.23 -7.22
C ARG A 38 13.74 -7.53 -6.52
N ASP A 39 14.98 -7.66 -6.09
CA ASP A 39 15.51 -8.85 -5.43
C ASP A 39 15.16 -8.99 -3.93
N GLY A 40 14.31 -8.08 -3.40
CA GLY A 40 13.93 -8.08 -1.99
C GLY A 40 15.03 -7.59 -1.05
N THR A 41 16.00 -6.81 -1.53
CA THR A 41 17.02 -6.16 -0.70
C THR A 41 16.78 -4.65 -0.59
N VAL A 42 17.27 -4.04 0.48
CA VAL A 42 17.20 -2.59 0.67
C VAL A 42 18.28 -1.86 -0.14
N ALA A 43 19.45 -2.49 -0.29
CA ALA A 43 20.67 -1.83 -0.78
C ALA A 43 20.74 -1.63 -2.29
N SER A 44 20.09 -2.46 -3.07
CA SER A 44 20.42 -2.61 -4.50
C SER A 44 19.63 -1.72 -5.44
N LEU A 45 18.73 -0.89 -4.92
CA LEU A 45 17.75 -0.22 -5.78
C LEU A 45 18.14 1.23 -6.07
N GLU A 46 18.53 1.49 -7.29
CA GLU A 46 18.78 2.85 -7.77
C GLU A 46 17.47 3.67 -7.80
N PRO A 47 17.54 4.98 -7.50
CA PRO A 47 16.40 5.87 -7.65
C PRO A 47 15.89 5.90 -9.10
N TYR A 48 14.59 6.07 -9.27
CA TYR A 48 14.01 6.28 -10.59
C TYR A 48 14.51 7.62 -11.17
N VAL A 49 15.02 7.57 -12.38
CA VAL A 49 15.44 8.76 -13.14
C VAL A 49 14.67 8.78 -14.45
N LEU A 50 13.82 9.79 -14.62
CA LEU A 50 12.96 9.95 -15.77
C LEU A 50 13.24 11.31 -16.43
N ALA A 51 13.32 11.35 -17.74
CA ALA A 51 13.52 12.57 -18.47
C ALA A 51 12.18 13.21 -18.87
N ALA A 52 12.00 14.50 -18.61
CA ALA A 52 10.76 15.21 -18.95
C ALA A 52 10.51 15.22 -20.46
N GLU A 53 11.55 15.19 -21.25
CA GLU A 53 11.51 15.13 -22.73
C GLU A 53 10.84 13.85 -23.24
N ASP A 54 10.92 12.74 -22.50
CA ASP A 54 10.26 11.47 -22.86
C ASP A 54 8.73 11.59 -22.81
N PHE A 55 8.23 12.59 -22.08
CA PHE A 55 6.80 12.95 -21.96
C PHE A 55 6.43 14.17 -22.80
N GLY A 56 7.33 14.65 -23.68
CA GLY A 56 7.10 15.82 -24.51
C GLY A 56 7.16 17.16 -23.77
N ILE A 57 7.73 17.18 -22.57
CA ILE A 57 7.84 18.36 -21.70
C ILE A 57 9.23 18.99 -21.87
N ASN A 58 9.27 20.30 -22.12
CA ASN A 58 10.52 21.05 -22.12
C ASN A 58 10.99 21.33 -20.68
N PRO A 59 12.08 20.73 -20.19
CA PRO A 59 12.52 20.90 -18.81
C PRO A 59 12.80 22.35 -18.42
N ALA A 60 13.21 23.21 -19.36
CA ALA A 60 13.52 24.61 -19.10
C ALA A 60 12.26 25.47 -18.80
N GLU A 61 11.07 24.98 -19.18
CA GLU A 61 9.78 25.68 -19.01
C GLU A 61 9.03 25.23 -17.78
N VAL A 62 9.52 24.20 -17.07
CA VAL A 62 8.87 23.68 -15.85
C VAL A 62 9.00 24.69 -14.72
N THR A 63 7.86 25.08 -14.13
CA THR A 63 7.78 26.09 -13.07
C THR A 63 7.00 25.59 -11.87
N PHE A 64 7.17 26.26 -10.72
CA PHE A 64 6.45 25.90 -9.51
C PHE A 64 4.94 26.09 -9.65
N THR A 65 4.52 27.31 -10.05
CA THR A 65 3.10 27.67 -10.04
C THR A 65 2.27 26.82 -10.98
N LYS A 66 2.77 26.56 -12.19
CA LYS A 66 2.06 25.84 -13.22
C LYS A 66 2.12 24.33 -13.05
N ASP A 67 3.32 23.79 -12.72
CA ASP A 67 3.59 22.37 -12.86
C ASP A 67 3.73 21.66 -11.49
N ILE A 68 4.37 22.29 -10.50
CA ILE A 68 4.69 21.66 -9.22
C ILE A 68 3.60 21.86 -8.18
N ALA A 69 3.02 23.05 -8.07
CA ALA A 69 1.99 23.33 -7.06
C ALA A 69 0.78 22.40 -7.18
N PRO A 70 0.23 22.10 -8.37
CA PRO A 70 -0.87 21.14 -8.50
C PRO A 70 -0.51 19.73 -8.02
N ILE A 71 0.72 19.27 -8.30
CA ILE A 71 1.22 17.96 -7.84
C ILE A 71 1.30 17.94 -6.30
N LEU A 72 1.88 18.99 -5.70
CA LEU A 72 2.00 19.09 -4.24
C LEU A 72 0.63 19.15 -3.56
N GLN A 73 -0.30 19.90 -4.11
CA GLN A 73 -1.67 19.98 -3.57
C GLN A 73 -2.33 18.61 -3.54
N ARG A 74 -2.28 17.88 -4.64
CA ARG A 74 -2.95 16.58 -4.77
C ARG A 74 -2.27 15.49 -3.94
N SER A 75 -0.95 15.41 -3.95
CA SER A 75 -0.22 14.22 -3.47
C SER A 75 0.60 14.44 -2.18
N CYS A 76 0.77 15.68 -1.73
CA CYS A 76 1.68 15.99 -0.61
C CYS A 76 1.04 16.79 0.51
N GLN A 77 0.21 17.79 0.20
CA GLN A 77 -0.29 18.76 1.18
C GLN A 77 -1.28 18.19 2.18
N GLN A 78 -1.87 17.03 1.92
CA GLN A 78 -2.68 16.35 2.93
C GLN A 78 -1.90 16.15 4.24
N CYS A 79 -0.61 15.81 4.14
CA CYS A 79 0.27 15.65 5.30
C CYS A 79 1.23 16.83 5.46
N HIS A 80 1.76 17.40 4.37
CA HIS A 80 2.78 18.44 4.37
C HIS A 80 2.16 19.85 4.35
N ARG A 81 1.42 20.17 5.39
CA ARG A 81 0.86 21.50 5.66
C ARG A 81 1.05 21.88 7.13
N ARG A 82 0.73 23.11 7.46
CA ARG A 82 0.76 23.54 8.86
C ARG A 82 -0.31 22.75 9.64
N GLY A 83 0.05 22.15 10.75
CA GLY A 83 -0.82 21.25 11.52
C GLY A 83 -0.90 19.81 10.98
N GLY A 84 -0.41 19.51 9.77
CA GLY A 84 -0.40 18.17 9.20
C GLY A 84 0.61 17.21 9.83
N GLY A 85 0.48 15.91 9.52
CA GLY A 85 1.37 14.86 10.04
C GLY A 85 2.80 14.90 9.48
N GLY A 86 3.06 15.66 8.40
CA GLY A 86 4.38 15.80 7.80
C GLY A 86 5.28 16.79 8.57
N PRO A 87 6.61 16.58 8.57
CA PRO A 87 7.54 17.36 9.38
C PRO A 87 7.81 18.78 8.85
N MET A 88 7.27 19.16 7.68
CA MET A 88 7.40 20.49 7.08
C MET A 88 6.17 20.76 6.20
N ALA A 89 5.81 22.03 6.05
CA ALA A 89 4.81 22.44 5.08
C ALA A 89 5.42 22.54 3.67
N LEU A 90 4.59 22.30 2.65
CA LEU A 90 4.89 22.42 1.22
C LEU A 90 3.75 23.18 0.51
N THR A 91 3.24 24.24 1.15
CA THR A 91 2.08 24.99 0.68
C THR A 91 2.45 26.24 -0.13
N THR A 92 3.70 26.70 0.00
CA THR A 92 4.22 27.87 -0.70
C THR A 92 5.45 27.52 -1.53
N TYR A 93 5.78 28.40 -2.48
CA TYR A 93 7.00 28.29 -3.28
C TYR A 93 8.27 28.25 -2.43
N GLU A 94 8.38 29.13 -1.43
CA GLU A 94 9.53 29.22 -0.54
C GLU A 94 9.73 27.94 0.28
N GLU A 95 8.64 27.37 0.77
CA GLU A 95 8.66 26.09 1.48
C GLU A 95 9.10 24.95 0.57
N ALA A 96 8.48 24.81 -0.58
CA ALA A 96 8.80 23.75 -1.55
C ALA A 96 10.24 23.87 -2.06
N ARG A 97 10.68 25.07 -2.45
CA ARG A 97 12.04 25.34 -2.92
C ARG A 97 13.10 24.96 -1.87
N ARG A 98 12.84 25.26 -0.61
CA ARG A 98 13.75 24.93 0.50
C ARG A 98 14.00 23.41 0.59
N TYR A 99 13.03 22.60 0.24
CA TYR A 99 13.10 21.15 0.29
C TYR A 99 13.19 20.46 -1.07
N ALA A 100 13.35 21.22 -2.16
CA ALA A 100 13.27 20.72 -3.53
C ALA A 100 14.16 19.48 -3.79
N THR A 101 15.41 19.49 -3.32
CA THR A 101 16.31 18.33 -3.45
C THR A 101 15.80 17.12 -2.68
N ARG A 102 15.21 17.32 -1.49
CA ARG A 102 14.63 16.23 -0.71
C ARG A 102 13.36 15.70 -1.36
N ILE A 103 12.51 16.58 -1.89
CA ILE A 103 11.32 16.19 -2.66
C ILE A 103 11.74 15.28 -3.81
N ARG A 104 12.64 15.74 -4.69
CA ARG A 104 13.18 14.94 -5.80
C ARG A 104 13.69 13.58 -5.35
N ASN A 105 14.54 13.55 -4.32
CA ASN A 105 15.18 12.32 -3.88
C ASN A 105 14.18 11.33 -3.26
N ARG A 106 13.18 11.82 -2.51
CA ARG A 106 12.18 10.97 -1.87
C ARG A 106 11.12 10.48 -2.85
N THR A 107 10.73 11.30 -3.83
CA THR A 107 9.80 10.88 -4.87
C THR A 107 10.44 9.87 -5.83
N ALA A 108 11.74 9.98 -6.06
CA ALA A 108 12.49 9.04 -6.89
C ALA A 108 12.65 7.63 -6.28
N ILE A 109 12.38 7.46 -4.99
CA ILE A 109 12.37 6.13 -4.35
C ILE A 109 11.13 5.33 -4.77
N ARG A 110 9.98 6.00 -4.97
CA ARG A 110 8.67 5.42 -5.36
C ARG A 110 8.14 4.35 -4.43
N ASP A 111 8.29 3.10 -4.78
CA ASP A 111 7.66 1.91 -4.25
C ASP A 111 8.44 1.21 -3.13
N ARG A 112 9.34 1.94 -2.46
CA ARG A 112 10.22 1.39 -1.42
C ARG A 112 10.16 2.20 -0.14
N MET A 113 10.67 1.62 0.94
CA MET A 113 10.79 2.26 2.24
C MET A 113 11.37 3.68 2.13
N GLY A 114 10.69 4.62 2.76
CA GLY A 114 11.06 6.03 2.77
C GLY A 114 10.67 6.84 1.54
N ALA A 115 9.92 6.27 0.60
CA ALA A 115 9.34 7.02 -0.53
C ALA A 115 8.33 8.08 -0.08
N MET A 116 8.19 9.13 -0.87
CA MET A 116 7.14 10.14 -0.75
C MET A 116 6.50 10.40 -2.12
N PRO A 117 5.16 10.45 -2.23
CA PRO A 117 4.22 10.07 -1.17
C PRO A 117 4.42 8.62 -0.72
N PRO A 118 3.95 8.24 0.50
CA PRO A 118 4.10 6.88 1.00
C PRO A 118 3.09 5.94 0.30
N PHE A 119 3.33 5.68 -0.96
CA PHE A 119 2.58 4.78 -1.82
C PHE A 119 3.56 3.81 -2.48
N TYR A 120 3.50 2.55 -2.09
CA TYR A 120 4.56 1.59 -2.36
C TYR A 120 4.18 0.51 -3.39
N VAL A 121 3.07 0.67 -4.10
CA VAL A 121 2.70 -0.24 -5.21
C VAL A 121 3.74 -0.14 -6.32
N GLU A 122 4.24 -1.29 -6.76
CA GLU A 122 5.22 -1.36 -7.82
C GLU A 122 4.58 -0.95 -9.16
N PRO A 123 5.13 0.06 -9.85
CA PRO A 123 4.58 0.51 -11.12
C PRO A 123 4.57 -0.62 -12.17
N GLY A 124 3.47 -0.74 -12.90
CA GLY A 124 3.33 -1.72 -13.97
C GLY A 124 3.21 -3.18 -13.53
N ILE A 125 3.15 -3.46 -12.23
CA ILE A 125 2.96 -4.82 -11.70
C ILE A 125 1.54 -4.96 -11.16
N GLY A 126 0.74 -5.80 -11.83
CA GLY A 126 -0.63 -6.08 -11.40
C GLY A 126 -1.55 -4.88 -11.48
N ILE A 127 -2.51 -4.82 -10.57
CA ILE A 127 -3.57 -3.80 -10.54
C ILE A 127 -2.99 -2.47 -10.06
N GLN A 128 -3.30 -1.38 -10.76
CA GLN A 128 -2.81 -0.04 -10.46
C GLN A 128 -3.92 0.93 -9.99
N ASP A 129 -5.18 0.49 -9.98
CA ASP A 129 -6.34 1.33 -9.68
C ASP A 129 -6.78 1.20 -8.24
N PHE A 130 -6.55 2.25 -7.46
CA PHE A 130 -6.87 2.30 -6.03
C PHE A 130 -7.72 3.53 -5.70
N LYS A 131 -8.62 3.37 -4.71
CA LYS A 131 -9.44 4.45 -4.17
C LYS A 131 -8.61 5.36 -3.25
N ASN A 132 -8.88 6.65 -3.32
CA ASN A 132 -8.35 7.66 -2.39
C ASN A 132 -6.81 7.72 -2.30
N ASP A 133 -6.13 7.18 -3.28
CA ASP A 133 -4.69 7.28 -3.40
C ASP A 133 -4.30 8.17 -4.58
N HIS A 134 -3.27 8.97 -4.37
CA HIS A 134 -2.75 9.91 -5.35
C HIS A 134 -1.24 9.68 -5.56
N PRO A 135 -0.86 8.50 -6.11
CA PRO A 135 0.53 8.26 -6.48
C PRO A 135 0.99 9.26 -7.52
N LEU A 136 2.28 9.45 -7.61
CA LEU A 136 2.87 10.22 -8.71
C LEU A 136 2.90 9.36 -9.97
N SER A 137 2.51 9.93 -11.11
CA SER A 137 2.78 9.33 -12.40
C SER A 137 4.27 9.43 -12.76
N ASP A 138 4.68 8.70 -13.79
CA ASP A 138 6.06 8.82 -14.32
C ASP A 138 6.33 10.23 -14.86
N GLU A 139 5.35 10.81 -15.54
CA GLU A 139 5.40 12.19 -16.02
C GLU A 139 5.59 13.20 -14.88
N GLU A 140 4.82 13.07 -13.79
CA GLU A 140 4.94 13.98 -12.65
C GLU A 140 6.27 13.83 -11.92
N LEU A 141 6.80 12.61 -11.82
CA LEU A 141 8.14 12.41 -11.29
C LEU A 141 9.19 13.08 -12.17
N ALA A 142 9.09 12.94 -13.51
CA ALA A 142 9.97 13.60 -14.45
C ALA A 142 9.89 15.14 -14.35
N VAL A 143 8.67 15.69 -14.20
CA VAL A 143 8.43 17.12 -13.96
C VAL A 143 9.10 17.61 -12.68
N ILE A 144 8.97 16.89 -11.57
CA ILE A 144 9.64 17.23 -10.30
C ILE A 144 11.16 17.23 -10.49
N GLN A 145 11.70 16.23 -11.17
CA GLN A 145 13.15 16.13 -11.42
C GLN A 145 13.65 17.27 -12.31
N ALA A 146 12.91 17.62 -13.36
CA ALA A 146 13.22 18.74 -14.26
C ALA A 146 13.17 20.08 -13.52
N TRP A 147 12.14 20.32 -12.69
CA TRP A 147 12.05 21.54 -11.89
C TRP A 147 13.27 21.75 -10.99
N VAL A 148 13.72 20.70 -10.33
CA VAL A 148 14.90 20.77 -9.47
C VAL A 148 16.17 20.98 -10.29
N ALA A 149 16.27 20.34 -11.45
CA ALA A 149 17.44 20.46 -12.33
C ALA A 149 17.56 21.85 -12.99
N ASN A 150 16.44 22.51 -13.31
CA ASN A 150 16.42 23.84 -13.93
C ASN A 150 16.53 25.00 -12.93
N GLY A 151 16.82 24.72 -11.65
CA GLY A 151 17.05 25.74 -10.61
C GLY A 151 15.78 26.20 -9.90
N THR A 152 14.73 25.38 -9.90
CA THR A 152 13.50 25.61 -9.13
C THR A 152 12.78 26.92 -9.47
N GLN A 153 12.49 27.15 -10.75
CA GLN A 153 11.84 28.39 -11.22
C GLN A 153 10.46 28.61 -10.57
N PRO A 154 10.14 29.83 -10.14
CA PRO A 154 8.86 30.12 -9.46
C PRO A 154 7.64 30.05 -10.39
N GLY A 155 7.77 30.56 -11.63
CA GLY A 155 6.67 30.70 -12.57
C GLY A 155 5.89 32.00 -12.42
N ASP A 156 4.79 32.11 -13.19
CA ASP A 156 3.90 33.26 -13.14
C ASP A 156 2.88 33.06 -11.97
N PRO A 157 2.71 34.04 -11.07
CA PRO A 157 1.72 33.96 -10.00
C PRO A 157 0.28 33.72 -10.47
N SER A 158 -0.06 34.10 -11.69
CA SER A 158 -1.40 33.87 -12.26
C SER A 158 -1.68 32.41 -12.58
N ASP A 159 -0.65 31.56 -12.68
CA ASP A 159 -0.77 30.12 -12.93
C ASP A 159 -0.93 29.33 -11.62
N MET A 160 -0.85 30.00 -10.46
CA MET A 160 -0.95 29.33 -9.17
C MET A 160 -2.38 28.77 -8.97
N PRO A 161 -2.53 27.46 -8.69
CA PRO A 161 -3.84 26.91 -8.42
C PRO A 161 -4.43 27.50 -7.13
N GLU A 162 -5.77 27.55 -7.04
CA GLU A 162 -6.44 27.97 -5.83
C GLU A 162 -5.97 27.16 -4.62
N PRO A 163 -5.65 27.78 -3.49
CA PRO A 163 -5.28 27.08 -2.29
C PRO A 163 -6.37 26.11 -1.82
N ILE A 164 -5.97 24.95 -1.31
CA ILE A 164 -6.92 24.06 -0.66
C ILE A 164 -7.26 24.64 0.71
N ASP A 165 -8.53 24.76 1.00
CA ASP A 165 -9.05 25.14 2.32
C ASP A 165 -8.96 23.93 3.26
N TRP A 166 -7.85 23.85 3.99
CA TRP A 166 -7.65 22.83 5.01
C TRP A 166 -8.29 23.25 6.32
N PRO A 167 -8.88 22.31 7.10
CA PRO A 167 -9.32 22.61 8.45
C PRO A 167 -8.21 23.29 9.26
N GLU A 168 -8.52 24.34 9.99
CA GLU A 168 -7.54 25.11 10.80
C GLU A 168 -6.82 24.21 11.83
N ASP A 169 -7.55 23.24 12.35
CA ASP A 169 -7.00 22.21 13.23
C ASP A 169 -6.91 20.90 12.47
N ASP A 170 -5.72 20.33 12.34
CA ASP A 170 -5.44 19.02 11.73
C ASP A 170 -6.17 17.85 12.44
N VAL A 171 -7.06 18.18 13.32
CA VAL A 171 -7.89 17.30 14.14
C VAL A 171 -9.22 16.97 13.47
N GLY A 172 -9.44 17.45 12.21
CA GLY A 172 -10.63 17.15 11.43
C GLY A 172 -10.69 15.66 11.03
N TRP A 173 -11.91 15.14 10.91
CA TRP A 173 -12.16 13.82 10.38
C TRP A 173 -12.04 13.85 8.85
N THR A 174 -11.18 13.03 8.27
CA THR A 174 -10.93 13.02 6.81
C THR A 174 -12.12 12.47 6.03
N LEU A 175 -12.92 11.61 6.65
CA LEU A 175 -14.16 11.08 6.08
C LEU A 175 -15.39 11.96 6.39
N GLY A 176 -15.18 13.14 7.00
CA GLY A 176 -16.22 14.04 7.52
C GLY A 176 -16.73 13.62 8.91
N GLU A 177 -17.62 14.42 9.52
CA GLU A 177 -18.10 14.20 10.89
C GLU A 177 -18.67 12.79 11.09
N PRO A 178 -18.20 12.04 12.09
CA PRO A 178 -18.73 10.71 12.42
C PRO A 178 -20.08 10.80 13.13
N ASP A 179 -20.89 9.75 12.98
CA ASP A 179 -22.18 9.63 13.68
C ASP A 179 -22.01 9.26 15.17
N LEU A 180 -20.87 8.64 15.50
CA LEU A 180 -20.50 8.26 16.85
C LEU A 180 -18.99 8.38 17.04
N VAL A 181 -18.57 9.05 18.10
CA VAL A 181 -17.18 9.10 18.54
C VAL A 181 -17.02 8.37 19.87
N VAL A 182 -16.09 7.40 19.91
CA VAL A 182 -15.73 6.72 21.15
C VAL A 182 -14.30 7.10 21.49
N GLN A 183 -14.13 7.75 22.64
CA GLN A 183 -12.81 8.11 23.16
C GLN A 183 -12.17 6.91 23.83
N GLY A 184 -10.97 6.52 23.40
CA GLY A 184 -10.17 5.46 23.99
C GLY A 184 -9.55 5.83 25.34
N VAL A 185 -8.79 4.91 25.90
CA VAL A 185 -8.10 5.12 27.18
C VAL A 185 -6.97 6.11 27.02
N GLN A 186 -6.89 7.07 27.95
CA GLN A 186 -5.80 8.05 28.01
C GLN A 186 -4.50 7.39 28.49
N MET A 187 -3.42 7.62 27.75
CA MET A 187 -2.10 7.06 27.99
C MET A 187 -1.08 8.17 28.09
N THR A 188 -0.07 7.96 28.93
CA THR A 188 1.09 8.86 29.04
C THR A 188 2.36 8.08 28.77
N MET A 189 3.18 8.59 27.86
CA MET A 189 4.50 8.04 27.54
C MET A 189 5.58 9.04 27.96
N PRO A 190 6.69 8.57 28.56
CA PRO A 190 7.80 9.45 28.91
C PRO A 190 8.47 10.03 27.66
N ALA A 191 9.23 11.11 27.79
CA ALA A 191 9.99 11.70 26.69
C ALA A 191 10.93 10.67 26.01
N VAL A 192 11.59 9.86 26.81
CA VAL A 192 12.50 8.78 26.37
C VAL A 192 12.26 7.56 27.25
N GLY A 193 12.10 6.40 26.64
CA GLY A 193 11.85 5.16 27.37
C GLY A 193 11.61 4.00 26.44
N PRO A 194 11.48 2.78 26.98
CA PRO A 194 11.14 1.61 26.18
C PRO A 194 9.69 1.68 25.71
N ASP A 195 9.41 1.02 24.60
CA ASP A 195 8.06 0.81 24.10
C ASP A 195 7.20 0.08 25.11
N ARG A 196 5.92 0.44 25.14
CA ARG A 196 4.90 -0.25 25.94
C ARG A 196 4.02 -1.09 25.04
N TRP A 197 3.85 -2.36 25.46
CA TRP A 197 3.05 -3.35 24.75
C TRP A 197 1.97 -3.92 25.64
N GLY A 198 0.79 -4.15 25.09
CA GLY A 198 -0.26 -4.93 25.75
C GLY A 198 -1.64 -4.30 25.75
N ASP A 199 -2.47 -4.84 26.61
CA ASP A 199 -3.84 -4.39 26.84
C ASP A 199 -3.84 -3.06 27.59
N ILE A 200 -4.60 -2.09 27.08
CA ILE A 200 -4.77 -0.78 27.71
C ILE A 200 -6.20 -0.52 28.21
N GLY A 201 -7.09 -1.49 28.06
CA GLY A 201 -8.40 -1.44 28.70
C GLY A 201 -9.59 -1.51 27.77
N LEU A 202 -10.74 -1.28 28.38
CA LEU A 202 -12.07 -1.47 27.83
C LEU A 202 -12.86 -0.17 27.96
N VAL A 203 -13.55 0.24 26.89
CA VAL A 203 -14.28 1.51 26.84
C VAL A 203 -15.68 1.28 26.29
N PRO A 204 -16.77 1.63 27.02
CA PRO A 204 -18.13 1.53 26.51
C PRO A 204 -18.36 2.39 25.28
N THR A 205 -19.08 1.90 24.27
CA THR A 205 -19.46 2.65 23.08
C THR A 205 -20.60 3.65 23.34
N GLY A 206 -21.40 3.40 24.35
CA GLY A 206 -22.60 4.18 24.64
C GLY A 206 -23.80 3.89 23.73
N LEU A 207 -23.69 2.92 22.81
CA LEU A 207 -24.82 2.52 21.95
C LEU A 207 -25.90 1.79 22.73
N THR A 208 -27.14 2.15 22.44
CA THR A 208 -28.34 1.51 23.02
C THR A 208 -29.11 0.64 22.03
N GLU A 209 -28.67 0.58 20.78
CA GLU A 209 -29.24 -0.23 19.70
C GLU A 209 -28.13 -0.76 18.80
N ASP A 210 -28.38 -1.86 18.13
CA ASP A 210 -27.48 -2.43 17.13
C ASP A 210 -27.34 -1.50 15.93
N ARG A 211 -26.13 -1.26 15.47
CA ARG A 211 -25.85 -0.41 14.31
C ARG A 211 -24.81 -1.04 13.39
N TYR A 212 -25.04 -0.94 12.10
CA TYR A 212 -24.02 -1.28 11.11
C TYR A 212 -23.13 -0.08 10.80
N VAL A 213 -21.84 -0.31 10.85
CA VAL A 213 -20.78 0.69 10.55
C VAL A 213 -20.37 0.58 9.10
N LYS A 214 -20.37 1.69 8.36
CA LYS A 214 -19.89 1.78 6.97
C LYS A 214 -18.43 2.19 6.85
N SER A 215 -17.91 2.91 7.84
CA SER A 215 -16.50 3.26 7.94
C SER A 215 -16.14 3.60 9.39
N VAL A 216 -14.87 3.41 9.73
CA VAL A 216 -14.28 3.86 10.99
C VAL A 216 -13.01 4.64 10.67
N GLU A 217 -12.86 5.78 11.30
CA GLU A 217 -11.63 6.58 11.27
C GLU A 217 -11.09 6.67 12.69
N ILE A 218 -9.79 6.43 12.84
CA ILE A 218 -9.13 6.47 14.13
C ILE A 218 -8.08 7.57 14.09
N ARG A 219 -8.12 8.46 15.06
CA ARG A 219 -7.15 9.55 15.19
C ARG A 219 -6.57 9.60 16.59
N GLU A 220 -5.32 9.99 16.70
CA GLU A 220 -4.70 10.28 17.99
C GLU A 220 -4.88 11.75 18.35
N VAL A 221 -5.40 11.98 19.54
CA VAL A 221 -5.46 13.31 20.17
C VAL A 221 -4.47 13.33 21.33
N ASN A 222 -3.50 14.23 21.28
CA ASN A 222 -2.46 14.33 22.31
C ASN A 222 -2.11 15.80 22.61
N ASP A 223 -1.25 16.01 23.62
CA ASP A 223 -0.87 17.32 24.12
C ASP A 223 0.35 17.95 23.40
N ILE A 224 0.72 17.40 22.24
CA ILE A 224 1.76 18.00 21.39
C ILE A 224 1.17 19.19 20.64
N PRO A 225 1.79 20.37 20.70
CA PRO A 225 1.33 21.55 19.97
C PRO A 225 1.26 21.27 18.46
N THR A 226 0.18 21.68 17.80
CA THR A 226 -0.03 21.52 16.36
C THR A 226 0.97 22.31 15.52
N ASP A 227 1.53 23.37 16.07
CA ASP A 227 2.56 24.22 15.47
C ASP A 227 4.00 23.76 15.78
N ALA A 228 4.17 22.64 16.49
CA ALA A 228 5.48 22.06 16.75
C ALA A 228 6.16 21.70 15.42
N ALA A 229 6.86 22.66 14.84
CA ALA A 229 7.61 22.50 13.61
C ALA A 229 8.72 21.48 13.82
N SER A 230 8.80 20.48 12.96
CA SER A 230 9.89 19.51 12.86
C SER A 230 9.76 18.19 13.63
N THR A 231 8.60 17.80 14.10
CA THR A 231 8.41 16.44 14.59
C THR A 231 8.29 15.45 13.42
N THR A 232 9.03 14.36 13.48
CA THR A 232 8.75 13.18 12.62
C THR A 232 7.45 12.52 13.09
N VAL A 233 6.90 11.59 12.31
CA VAL A 233 5.72 10.82 12.73
C VAL A 233 5.93 10.23 14.13
N GLY A 234 7.06 9.54 14.39
CA GLY A 234 7.39 8.99 15.69
C GLY A 234 7.67 10.06 16.78
N GLY A 235 7.91 11.31 16.41
CA GLY A 235 8.03 12.43 17.36
C GLY A 235 6.70 13.11 17.69
N ARG A 236 5.61 12.77 16.97
CA ARG A 236 4.29 13.38 17.11
C ARG A 236 3.26 12.46 17.74
N TYR A 237 3.28 11.17 17.40
CA TYR A 237 2.29 10.19 17.84
C TYR A 237 2.91 9.21 18.83
N ILE A 238 2.16 8.82 19.85
CA ILE A 238 2.56 7.80 20.83
C ILE A 238 1.95 6.43 20.52
N PHE A 239 0.84 6.34 19.77
CA PHE A 239 0.23 5.10 19.38
C PHE A 239 0.77 4.66 18.02
N HIS A 240 1.57 3.59 17.98
CA HIS A 240 2.16 3.06 16.75
C HIS A 240 1.19 2.12 16.01
N HIS A 241 0.68 1.11 16.70
CA HIS A 241 -0.39 0.26 16.21
C HIS A 241 -1.23 -0.31 17.35
N MET A 242 -2.44 -0.79 17.01
CA MET A 242 -3.34 -1.36 17.99
C MET A 242 -4.31 -2.34 17.34
N THR A 243 -4.46 -3.53 17.94
CA THR A 243 -5.58 -4.40 17.68
C THR A 243 -6.71 -4.09 18.67
N TYR A 244 -7.92 -4.01 18.17
CA TYR A 244 -9.09 -3.79 19.02
C TYR A 244 -10.27 -4.64 18.57
N GLN A 245 -11.19 -4.81 19.49
CA GLN A 245 -12.37 -5.66 19.33
C GLN A 245 -13.55 -4.96 19.96
N THR A 246 -14.75 -5.32 19.50
CA THR A 246 -15.99 -4.94 20.15
C THR A 246 -16.77 -6.18 20.59
N GLY A 247 -17.67 -6.01 21.50
CA GLY A 247 -18.61 -7.03 21.98
C GLY A 247 -19.55 -6.42 22.99
N GLU A 248 -20.64 -7.10 23.28
CA GLU A 248 -21.53 -6.71 24.36
C GLU A 248 -20.80 -6.79 25.70
N LEU A 249 -20.96 -5.77 26.55
CA LEU A 249 -20.42 -5.78 27.90
C LEU A 249 -21.14 -6.83 28.76
N ASN A 250 -20.38 -7.61 29.52
CA ASN A 250 -20.93 -8.44 30.56
C ASN A 250 -21.50 -7.58 31.72
N GLU A 251 -22.29 -8.17 32.59
CA GLU A 251 -22.95 -7.46 33.71
C GLU A 251 -21.94 -6.79 34.65
N GLU A 252 -20.74 -7.35 34.79
CA GLU A 252 -19.66 -6.81 35.61
C GLU A 252 -18.92 -5.65 34.95
N GLY A 253 -19.12 -5.41 33.65
CA GLY A 253 -18.44 -4.38 32.87
C GLY A 253 -16.92 -4.62 32.68
N THR A 254 -16.46 -5.85 32.88
CA THR A 254 -15.04 -6.23 32.87
C THR A 254 -14.61 -7.03 31.65
N GLY A 255 -15.55 -7.42 30.80
CA GLY A 255 -15.32 -8.22 29.60
C GLY A 255 -16.54 -8.27 28.69
N PHE A 256 -16.52 -9.19 27.75
CA PHE A 256 -17.58 -9.38 26.79
C PHE A 256 -18.46 -10.58 27.14
N VAL A 257 -19.73 -10.51 26.78
CA VAL A 257 -20.61 -11.66 26.69
C VAL A 257 -20.04 -12.67 25.72
N GLU A 258 -20.07 -13.94 26.06
CA GLU A 258 -19.52 -15.01 25.20
C GLU A 258 -20.19 -15.04 23.81
N GLY A 259 -19.41 -15.15 22.77
CA GLY A 259 -19.90 -15.20 21.38
C GLY A 259 -20.20 -13.84 20.73
N THR A 260 -20.15 -12.72 21.47
CA THR A 260 -20.42 -11.39 20.89
C THR A 260 -19.16 -10.67 20.40
N ARG A 261 -17.99 -11.22 20.68
CA ARG A 261 -16.69 -10.61 20.36
C ARG A 261 -16.42 -10.55 18.86
N MET A 262 -16.12 -9.37 18.36
CA MET A 262 -15.80 -9.09 16.96
C MET A 262 -14.48 -8.33 16.86
N GLY A 263 -13.55 -8.82 16.03
CA GLY A 263 -12.31 -8.12 15.68
C GLY A 263 -12.55 -7.06 14.61
N TRP A 264 -11.88 -5.93 14.76
CA TRP A 264 -11.86 -4.83 13.79
C TRP A 264 -10.55 -4.80 13.03
N PRO A 265 -10.48 -4.04 11.90
CA PRO A 265 -9.21 -3.75 11.23
C PRO A 265 -8.20 -3.14 12.21
N ILE A 266 -6.92 -3.49 12.02
CA ILE A 266 -5.86 -3.03 12.92
C ILE A 266 -5.60 -1.54 12.66
N HIS A 267 -5.51 -0.74 13.73
CA HIS A 267 -5.01 0.62 13.62
C HIS A 267 -3.48 0.60 13.53
N GLU A 268 -2.93 1.33 12.58
CA GLU A 268 -1.49 1.52 12.42
C GLU A 268 -1.20 3.00 12.06
N VAL A 269 -0.04 3.49 12.44
CA VAL A 269 0.41 4.83 12.02
C VAL A 269 0.47 4.87 10.50
N GLY A 270 -0.18 5.86 9.92
CA GLY A 270 -0.31 6.01 8.46
C GLY A 270 -1.59 5.42 7.88
N ARG A 271 -2.26 4.56 8.62
CA ARG A 271 -3.56 4.00 8.29
C ARG A 271 -4.59 4.42 9.33
N ASN A 272 -5.31 5.46 9.06
CA ASN A 272 -6.24 6.06 10.03
C ASN A 272 -7.71 5.75 9.74
N ALA A 273 -8.08 5.32 8.54
CA ALA A 273 -9.47 5.10 8.16
C ALA A 273 -9.66 3.75 7.47
N ASP A 274 -10.78 3.09 7.80
CA ASP A 274 -11.29 1.91 7.12
C ASP A 274 -12.66 2.20 6.53
N ILE A 275 -12.77 2.04 5.21
CA ILE A 275 -14.03 2.17 4.48
C ILE A 275 -14.47 0.78 4.06
N PHE A 276 -15.62 0.34 4.55
CA PHE A 276 -16.21 -0.92 4.13
C PHE A 276 -16.97 -0.69 2.83
N GLY A 277 -16.72 -1.51 1.81
CA GLY A 277 -17.28 -1.33 0.48
C GLY A 277 -18.81 -1.28 0.44
N GLU A 278 -19.38 -0.93 -0.72
CA GLU A 278 -20.82 -0.91 -0.91
C GLU A 278 -21.44 -2.28 -0.60
N GLY A 279 -22.54 -2.29 0.11
CA GLY A 279 -23.22 -3.51 0.54
C GLY A 279 -22.53 -4.25 1.70
N VAL A 280 -21.52 -3.65 2.34
CA VAL A 280 -20.80 -4.19 3.49
C VAL A 280 -21.09 -3.35 4.73
N GLY A 281 -21.16 -3.98 5.89
CA GLY A 281 -21.28 -3.30 7.18
C GLY A 281 -20.72 -4.17 8.30
N MET A 282 -20.08 -3.54 9.29
CA MET A 282 -19.69 -4.22 10.52
C MET A 282 -20.68 -3.92 11.62
N LEU A 283 -21.18 -4.97 12.26
CA LEU A 283 -22.13 -4.81 13.38
C LEU A 283 -21.41 -4.25 14.60
N LEU A 284 -21.95 -3.17 15.15
CA LEU A 284 -21.59 -2.63 16.44
C LEU A 284 -22.80 -2.83 17.37
N PRO A 285 -22.77 -3.81 18.30
CA PRO A 285 -23.93 -4.18 19.09
C PRO A 285 -24.36 -3.10 20.08
N ALA A 286 -25.62 -3.13 20.48
CA ALA A 286 -26.10 -2.38 21.63
C ALA A 286 -25.29 -2.75 22.88
N ASN A 287 -25.13 -1.80 23.79
CA ASN A 287 -24.38 -1.98 25.04
C ASN A 287 -22.96 -2.55 24.86
N SER A 288 -22.37 -2.32 23.69
CA SER A 288 -21.03 -2.80 23.38
C SER A 288 -19.94 -1.92 24.00
N ALA A 289 -18.75 -2.49 24.05
CA ALA A 289 -17.52 -1.77 24.39
C ALA A 289 -16.42 -2.04 23.36
N LEU A 290 -15.44 -1.14 23.32
CA LEU A 290 -14.15 -1.31 22.66
C LEU A 290 -13.16 -1.91 23.65
N HIS A 291 -12.52 -3.01 23.30
CA HIS A 291 -11.40 -3.57 24.03
C HIS A 291 -10.12 -3.32 23.24
N LEU A 292 -9.24 -2.51 23.81
CA LEU A 292 -7.96 -2.12 23.24
C LEU A 292 -6.90 -3.17 23.63
N SER A 293 -7.02 -4.35 23.03
CA SER A 293 -6.47 -5.61 23.54
C SER A 293 -4.96 -5.79 23.33
N ALA A 294 -4.39 -5.18 22.29
CA ALA A 294 -2.94 -5.22 22.06
C ALA A 294 -2.51 -3.90 21.41
N SER A 295 -1.91 -3.05 22.23
CA SER A 295 -1.44 -1.73 21.83
C SER A 295 0.07 -1.67 21.87
N HIS A 296 0.66 -0.99 20.90
CA HIS A 296 2.07 -0.64 20.87
C HIS A 296 2.18 0.88 20.97
N LEU A 297 2.76 1.35 22.06
CA LEU A 297 3.04 2.75 22.29
C LEU A 297 4.55 2.98 22.40
N HIS A 298 5.01 4.11 21.90
CA HIS A 298 6.42 4.49 21.96
C HIS A 298 6.61 5.92 22.49
N ALA A 299 7.80 6.20 22.97
CA ALA A 299 8.19 7.55 23.42
C ALA A 299 8.45 8.46 22.21
N THR A 300 8.07 9.73 22.28
CA THR A 300 8.27 10.70 21.19
C THR A 300 9.73 11.13 21.00
N GLY A 301 10.60 10.81 21.96
CA GLY A 301 12.03 11.12 21.91
C GLY A 301 12.42 12.53 22.41
N TRP A 302 11.45 13.42 22.69
CA TRP A 302 11.76 14.80 23.06
C TRP A 302 10.91 15.40 24.19
N ARG A 303 9.69 14.87 24.44
CA ARG A 303 8.85 15.32 25.57
C ARG A 303 7.98 14.18 26.07
N GLU A 304 7.60 14.27 27.37
CA GLU A 304 6.50 13.46 27.90
C GLU A 304 5.21 13.87 27.18
N THR A 305 4.45 12.89 26.74
CA THR A 305 3.26 13.10 25.92
C THR A 305 2.10 12.29 26.49
N THR A 306 0.96 12.95 26.64
CA THR A 306 -0.29 12.33 27.05
C THR A 306 -1.30 12.43 25.92
N GLY A 307 -1.93 11.31 25.57
CA GLY A 307 -2.89 11.24 24.47
C GLY A 307 -3.84 10.04 24.58
N HIS A 308 -4.79 10.00 23.68
CA HIS A 308 -5.73 8.90 23.50
C HIS A 308 -6.09 8.77 22.01
N LEU A 309 -6.65 7.62 21.65
CA LEU A 309 -7.26 7.44 20.33
C LEU A 309 -8.74 7.79 20.39
N GLU A 310 -9.25 8.45 19.37
CA GLU A 310 -10.66 8.62 19.11
C GLU A 310 -11.09 7.74 17.94
N PHE A 311 -12.20 7.01 18.12
CA PHE A 311 -12.80 6.12 17.12
C PHE A 311 -14.05 6.78 16.57
N GLY A 312 -13.97 7.32 15.38
CA GLY A 312 -15.08 7.94 14.67
C GLY A 312 -15.80 6.94 13.77
N TYR A 313 -17.00 6.52 14.16
CA TYR A 313 -17.82 5.59 13.39
C TYR A 313 -18.82 6.33 12.53
N ARG A 314 -18.88 5.99 11.24
CA ARG A 314 -19.96 6.38 10.35
C ARG A 314 -20.90 5.21 10.17
N LEU A 315 -22.18 5.46 10.45
CA LEU A 315 -23.18 4.41 10.56
C LEU A 315 -24.03 4.33 9.28
N HIS A 316 -24.48 3.15 8.95
CA HIS A 316 -25.55 2.97 7.97
C HIS A 316 -26.90 3.42 8.57
N PRO A 317 -27.94 3.66 7.75
CA PRO A 317 -29.30 3.81 8.21
C PRO A 317 -29.73 2.67 9.16
N ARG A 318 -30.74 2.91 10.02
CA ARG A 318 -31.16 1.94 11.05
C ARG A 318 -31.70 0.63 10.51
N ASP A 319 -32.27 0.65 9.32
CA ASP A 319 -32.89 -0.50 8.62
C ASP A 319 -31.92 -1.17 7.61
N TYR A 320 -30.65 -0.81 7.67
CA TYR A 320 -29.64 -1.36 6.77
C TYR A 320 -29.33 -2.81 7.10
N GLU A 321 -29.29 -3.65 6.05
CA GLU A 321 -28.83 -5.03 6.11
C GLU A 321 -27.69 -5.21 5.11
N PRO A 322 -26.53 -5.75 5.53
CA PRO A 322 -25.41 -5.99 4.64
C PRO A 322 -25.76 -6.98 3.51
N LYS A 323 -25.49 -6.61 2.28
CA LYS A 323 -25.64 -7.50 1.13
C LYS A 323 -24.54 -8.58 1.09
N TYR A 324 -23.33 -8.22 1.53
CA TYR A 324 -22.16 -9.08 1.46
C TYR A 324 -21.61 -9.38 2.85
N ARG A 325 -21.10 -10.59 3.02
CA ARG A 325 -20.42 -11.02 4.24
C ARG A 325 -18.94 -10.65 4.17
N ARG A 326 -18.50 -9.73 5.02
CA ARG A 326 -17.11 -9.32 5.13
C ARG A 326 -16.21 -10.48 5.57
N SER A 327 -14.99 -10.50 5.05
CA SER A 327 -13.88 -11.35 5.49
C SER A 327 -12.61 -10.49 5.61
N GLY A 328 -11.58 -11.03 6.25
CA GLY A 328 -10.27 -10.41 6.33
C GLY A 328 -9.45 -10.63 5.05
N GLY A 329 -8.14 -10.36 5.15
CA GLY A 329 -7.19 -10.50 4.07
C GLY A 329 -6.96 -11.92 3.58
N SER A 330 -6.09 -12.03 2.59
CA SER A 330 -5.95 -13.22 1.74
C SER A 330 -5.13 -14.35 2.36
N GLY A 331 -4.41 -14.10 3.45
CA GLY A 331 -3.59 -15.11 4.14
C GLY A 331 -2.24 -14.56 4.60
N GLY A 332 -1.29 -15.44 4.80
CA GLY A 332 0.04 -15.15 5.29
C GLY A 332 0.49 -16.12 6.39
N ASP A 333 1.63 -15.87 6.96
CA ASP A 333 2.20 -16.65 8.06
C ASP A 333 2.83 -15.74 9.12
N GLY A 334 2.67 -16.10 10.37
CA GLY A 334 3.24 -15.39 11.52
C GLY A 334 3.84 -16.35 12.55
N VAL A 335 3.97 -17.62 12.23
CA VAL A 335 4.34 -18.67 13.20
C VAL A 335 5.55 -19.48 12.73
N ASP A 336 5.55 -19.95 11.50
CA ASP A 336 6.58 -20.84 10.96
C ASP A 336 7.52 -20.10 10.02
N ILE A 337 8.28 -19.16 10.59
CA ILE A 337 9.22 -18.29 9.87
C ILE A 337 10.61 -18.45 10.45
N ASP A 338 11.60 -18.71 9.58
CA ASP A 338 13.00 -18.82 9.91
C ASP A 338 13.81 -17.75 9.17
N VAL A 339 14.01 -16.61 9.83
CA VAL A 339 14.74 -15.47 9.26
C VAL A 339 16.22 -15.57 9.64
N ARG A 340 17.06 -15.69 8.65
CA ARG A 340 18.51 -15.81 8.83
C ARG A 340 19.14 -14.45 9.08
N PRO A 341 20.16 -14.37 9.95
CA PRO A 341 20.86 -13.12 10.21
C PRO A 341 21.70 -12.67 9.00
N ASN A 342 21.89 -11.37 8.86
CA ASN A 342 22.77 -10.73 7.90
C ASN A 342 22.59 -11.22 6.44
N GLN A 343 21.35 -11.41 6.04
CA GLN A 343 21.00 -11.89 4.70
C GLN A 343 19.85 -11.07 4.13
N GLY A 344 20.03 -10.52 2.93
CA GLY A 344 18.99 -9.89 2.12
C GLY A 344 18.29 -10.88 1.20
N GLY A 345 17.17 -10.45 0.60
CA GLY A 345 16.46 -11.23 -0.41
C GLY A 345 15.87 -12.55 0.08
N GLN A 346 15.54 -12.67 1.36
CA GLN A 346 14.90 -13.88 1.89
C GLN A 346 13.42 -13.87 1.55
N GLU A 347 12.93 -14.94 0.92
CA GLU A 347 11.54 -15.10 0.49
C GLU A 347 10.80 -16.09 1.37
N PHE A 348 9.58 -15.77 1.75
CA PHE A 348 8.65 -16.62 2.48
C PHE A 348 7.33 -16.71 1.73
N HIS A 349 6.78 -17.92 1.66
CA HIS A 349 5.58 -18.20 0.88
C HIS A 349 4.45 -18.74 1.75
N SER A 350 3.22 -18.26 1.49
CA SER A 350 2.02 -18.78 2.10
C SER A 350 0.97 -19.03 1.03
N TYR A 351 0.27 -20.17 1.15
CA TYR A 351 -0.77 -20.59 0.20
C TYR A 351 -2.09 -20.84 0.94
N ARG A 352 -3.17 -20.33 0.39
CA ARG A 352 -4.53 -20.53 0.93
C ARG A 352 -5.53 -20.75 -0.17
N VAL A 353 -6.34 -21.80 -0.07
CA VAL A 353 -7.44 -22.05 -1.00
C VAL A 353 -8.68 -21.29 -0.58
N LEU A 354 -9.28 -20.52 -1.47
CA LEU A 354 -10.54 -19.83 -1.23
C LEU A 354 -11.68 -20.86 -1.17
N GLN A 355 -12.38 -20.89 -0.03
CA GLN A 355 -13.49 -21.81 0.20
C GLN A 355 -14.83 -21.31 -0.36
N GLU A 356 -14.91 -20.03 -0.71
CA GLU A 356 -16.08 -19.35 -1.26
C GLU A 356 -15.61 -18.39 -2.35
N HIS A 357 -16.51 -18.00 -3.26
CA HIS A 357 -16.24 -16.91 -4.20
C HIS A 357 -15.90 -15.65 -3.40
N THR A 358 -14.89 -14.93 -3.83
CA THR A 358 -14.32 -13.83 -3.04
C THR A 358 -14.03 -12.62 -3.93
N LYS A 359 -14.48 -11.43 -3.49
CA LYS A 359 -14.01 -10.15 -4.02
C LYS A 359 -13.07 -9.54 -3.00
N ILE A 360 -11.81 -9.33 -3.39
CA ILE A 360 -10.82 -8.67 -2.53
C ILE A 360 -11.02 -7.17 -2.68
N THR A 361 -11.34 -6.48 -1.60
CA THR A 361 -11.62 -5.04 -1.62
C THR A 361 -10.42 -4.19 -1.20
N ALA A 362 -9.49 -4.79 -0.46
CA ALA A 362 -8.25 -4.12 -0.05
C ALA A 362 -7.11 -5.12 0.11
N PHE A 363 -5.91 -4.69 -0.24
CA PHE A 363 -4.64 -5.35 0.08
C PHE A 363 -3.89 -4.53 1.12
N GLU A 364 -3.43 -5.17 2.18
CA GLU A 364 -2.65 -4.53 3.24
C GLU A 364 -1.47 -5.42 3.61
N PRO A 365 -0.33 -5.21 2.98
CA PRO A 365 0.88 -5.93 3.33
C PRO A 365 1.32 -5.57 4.74
N HIS A 366 1.48 -6.58 5.58
CA HIS A 366 1.99 -6.44 6.93
C HIS A 366 3.16 -7.39 7.15
N LEU A 367 4.31 -6.81 7.39
CA LEU A 367 5.51 -7.50 7.83
C LEU A 367 6.00 -6.86 9.13
N HIS A 368 7.01 -7.46 9.76
CA HIS A 368 7.72 -6.80 10.86
C HIS A 368 9.01 -6.13 10.37
N ALA A 369 9.80 -5.59 11.30
CA ALA A 369 10.95 -4.72 11.01
C ALA A 369 11.88 -5.16 9.85
N PRO A 370 12.19 -6.46 9.64
CA PRO A 370 13.00 -6.88 8.50
C PRO A 370 12.29 -6.85 7.14
N GLY A 371 10.95 -6.69 7.14
CA GLY A 371 10.15 -6.71 5.91
C GLY A 371 10.48 -5.55 4.97
N VAL A 372 10.53 -5.86 3.67
CA VAL A 372 10.85 -4.88 2.62
C VAL A 372 9.88 -4.88 1.45
N ARG A 373 9.15 -5.99 1.24
CA ARG A 373 8.26 -6.16 0.08
C ARG A 373 7.26 -7.29 0.32
N MET A 374 6.07 -7.21 -0.28
CA MET A 374 5.09 -8.30 -0.31
C MET A 374 4.39 -8.35 -1.66
N CYS A 375 4.18 -9.57 -2.18
CA CYS A 375 3.38 -9.81 -3.37
C CYS A 375 2.13 -10.63 -3.03
N LEU A 376 1.04 -10.31 -3.70
CA LEU A 376 -0.23 -11.03 -3.68
C LEU A 376 -0.51 -11.60 -5.06
N GLU A 377 -0.72 -12.91 -5.14
CA GLU A 377 -0.99 -13.62 -6.37
C GLU A 377 -2.24 -14.50 -6.24
N ALA A 378 -2.92 -14.73 -7.36
CA ALA A 378 -4.01 -15.69 -7.49
C ALA A 378 -3.64 -16.77 -8.49
N ILE A 379 -3.83 -18.03 -8.14
CA ILE A 379 -3.60 -19.18 -9.01
C ILE A 379 -4.96 -19.83 -9.30
N TRP A 380 -5.34 -19.83 -10.57
CA TRP A 380 -6.56 -20.46 -11.05
C TRP A 380 -6.29 -21.36 -12.25
N GLY A 381 -6.57 -22.64 -12.11
CA GLY A 381 -6.20 -23.63 -13.12
C GLY A 381 -4.67 -23.68 -13.28
N ILE A 382 -4.20 -23.44 -14.50
CA ILE A 382 -2.76 -23.40 -14.85
C ILE A 382 -2.20 -21.96 -14.85
N ASN A 383 -3.04 -20.98 -14.60
CA ASN A 383 -2.65 -19.56 -14.67
C ASN A 383 -2.30 -19.01 -13.30
N ARG A 384 -1.24 -18.22 -13.24
CA ARG A 384 -0.85 -17.41 -12.08
C ARG A 384 -0.99 -15.94 -12.45
N PHE A 385 -1.73 -15.21 -11.65
CA PHE A 385 -1.98 -13.78 -11.81
C PHE A 385 -1.32 -13.05 -10.66
N THR A 386 -0.34 -12.21 -10.92
CA THR A 386 0.18 -11.29 -9.92
C THR A 386 -0.81 -10.15 -9.77
N LEU A 387 -1.53 -10.14 -8.66
CA LEU A 387 -2.51 -9.10 -8.36
C LEU A 387 -1.82 -7.80 -7.99
N ASN A 388 -0.83 -7.85 -7.10
CA ASN A 388 0.03 -6.71 -6.74
C ASN A 388 1.35 -7.17 -6.16
N CYS A 389 2.39 -6.35 -6.34
CA CYS A 389 3.59 -6.32 -5.50
C CYS A 389 3.75 -4.91 -4.93
N VAL A 390 4.09 -4.83 -3.66
CA VAL A 390 4.27 -3.56 -2.95
C VAL A 390 5.51 -3.59 -2.08
N GLY A 391 6.25 -2.49 -2.06
CA GLY A 391 7.28 -2.27 -1.05
C GLY A 391 6.66 -2.11 0.33
N TYR A 392 7.46 -2.29 1.37
CA TYR A 392 7.01 -2.19 2.75
C TYR A 392 7.87 -1.22 3.56
N ASP A 393 7.21 -0.36 4.31
CA ASP A 393 7.86 0.50 5.30
C ASP A 393 7.23 0.24 6.67
N HIS A 394 8.01 -0.33 7.57
CA HIS A 394 7.55 -0.67 8.93
C HIS A 394 7.08 0.55 9.74
N ASN A 395 7.55 1.73 9.38
CA ASN A 395 7.18 2.98 10.05
C ASN A 395 5.95 3.66 9.42
N TRP A 396 5.41 3.11 8.32
CA TRP A 396 4.25 3.65 7.62
C TRP A 396 3.51 2.54 6.88
N VAL A 397 2.75 1.75 7.60
CA VAL A 397 1.94 0.66 7.03
C VAL A 397 0.74 1.25 6.31
N LYS A 398 0.43 0.70 5.12
CA LYS A 398 -0.61 1.23 4.25
C LYS A 398 -1.53 0.14 3.75
N GLN A 399 -2.83 0.45 3.73
CA GLN A 399 -3.86 -0.33 3.07
C GLN A 399 -4.14 0.25 1.68
N TYR A 400 -4.22 -0.61 0.68
CA TYR A 400 -4.55 -0.28 -0.71
C TYR A 400 -5.97 -0.74 -1.02
N LEU A 401 -6.89 0.22 -1.13
CA LEU A 401 -8.30 -0.03 -1.44
C LEU A 401 -8.47 -0.08 -2.96
N TYR A 402 -8.81 -1.23 -3.52
CA TYR A 402 -9.10 -1.34 -4.94
C TYR A 402 -10.34 -0.53 -5.33
N THR A 403 -10.34 0.03 -6.54
CA THR A 403 -11.60 0.53 -7.13
C THR A 403 -12.58 -0.62 -7.33
N ASP A 404 -13.86 -0.34 -7.42
CA ASP A 404 -14.86 -1.41 -7.57
C ASP A 404 -14.72 -2.15 -8.91
N GLU A 405 -14.20 -1.44 -9.91
CA GLU A 405 -13.93 -1.95 -11.26
C GLU A 405 -12.69 -2.85 -11.33
N SER A 406 -11.68 -2.65 -10.47
CA SER A 406 -10.41 -3.39 -10.51
C SER A 406 -10.26 -4.40 -9.37
N ALA A 407 -11.14 -4.35 -8.37
CA ALA A 407 -11.11 -5.26 -7.22
C ALA A 407 -11.10 -6.74 -7.66
N PRO A 408 -10.11 -7.55 -7.21
CA PRO A 408 -10.03 -8.95 -7.60
C PRO A 408 -11.31 -9.72 -7.29
N LEU A 409 -11.90 -10.33 -8.32
CA LEU A 409 -13.11 -11.13 -8.27
C LEU A 409 -12.77 -12.59 -8.59
N LEU A 410 -12.57 -13.38 -7.53
CA LEU A 410 -11.93 -14.68 -7.60
C LEU A 410 -12.92 -15.82 -7.33
N PRO A 411 -12.96 -16.85 -8.18
CA PRO A 411 -13.83 -18.00 -7.97
C PRO A 411 -13.40 -18.84 -6.76
N LYS A 412 -14.36 -19.53 -6.14
CA LYS A 412 -14.10 -20.59 -5.18
C LYS A 412 -13.09 -21.58 -5.75
N GLY A 413 -12.12 -22.01 -4.94
CA GLY A 413 -11.06 -22.93 -5.36
C GLY A 413 -9.79 -22.22 -5.86
N THR A 414 -9.81 -20.89 -6.04
CA THR A 414 -8.59 -20.12 -6.32
C THR A 414 -7.59 -20.30 -5.17
N ILE A 415 -6.32 -20.51 -5.49
CA ILE A 415 -5.25 -20.55 -4.53
C ILE A 415 -4.67 -19.13 -4.43
N MET A 416 -4.80 -18.51 -3.26
CA MET A 416 -4.09 -17.29 -2.94
C MET A 416 -2.66 -17.64 -2.57
N HIS A 417 -1.71 -16.96 -3.17
CA HIS A 417 -0.30 -17.07 -2.87
C HIS A 417 0.24 -15.72 -2.42
N ILE A 418 0.88 -15.69 -1.27
CA ILE A 418 1.53 -14.50 -0.72
C ILE A 418 3.01 -14.77 -0.59
N THR A 419 3.82 -13.87 -1.12
CA THR A 419 5.28 -13.89 -0.96
C THR A 419 5.69 -12.68 -0.11
N GLY A 420 6.31 -12.94 1.04
CA GLY A 420 6.96 -11.91 1.87
C GLY A 420 8.46 -11.89 1.64
N PHE A 421 9.04 -10.70 1.51
CA PHE A 421 10.48 -10.51 1.36
C PHE A 421 11.04 -9.78 2.56
N VAL A 422 12.16 -10.27 3.09
CA VAL A 422 12.84 -9.66 4.23
C VAL A 422 14.33 -9.46 3.96
N ASP A 423 14.87 -8.41 4.56
CA ASP A 423 16.28 -8.05 4.52
C ASP A 423 16.79 -7.81 5.94
N THR A 424 17.71 -8.65 6.39
CA THR A 424 18.34 -8.54 7.70
C THR A 424 19.78 -8.03 7.65
N THR A 425 20.19 -7.46 6.52
CA THR A 425 21.52 -6.84 6.40
C THR A 425 21.59 -5.52 7.18
N SER A 426 22.81 -4.99 7.34
CA SER A 426 23.03 -3.67 7.96
C SER A 426 22.46 -2.50 7.15
N ASP A 427 22.05 -2.72 5.92
CA ASP A 427 21.49 -1.70 5.04
C ASP A 427 20.00 -1.44 5.35
N ASN A 428 19.35 -2.37 6.05
CA ASN A 428 18.00 -2.16 6.56
C ASN A 428 18.04 -1.37 7.88
N PRO A 429 17.60 -0.10 7.90
CA PRO A 429 17.69 0.75 9.08
C PRO A 429 16.75 0.32 10.23
N ASN A 430 15.79 -0.57 9.96
CA ASN A 430 14.86 -1.07 10.96
C ASN A 430 15.43 -2.26 11.75
N ILE A 431 16.63 -2.73 11.42
CA ILE A 431 17.29 -3.85 12.10
C ILE A 431 18.23 -3.29 13.18
N ALA A 432 17.93 -3.58 14.42
CA ALA A 432 18.76 -3.15 15.56
C ALA A 432 20.08 -3.94 15.65
N ASP A 433 20.04 -5.25 15.37
CA ASP A 433 21.22 -6.13 15.35
C ASP A 433 21.04 -7.20 14.26
N ASN A 434 21.79 -7.08 13.18
CA ASN A 434 21.73 -7.95 12.02
C ASN A 434 22.39 -9.34 12.22
N ARG A 435 23.00 -9.59 13.36
CA ARG A 435 23.67 -10.86 13.68
C ARG A 435 22.74 -11.90 14.29
N ASN A 436 21.53 -11.49 14.68
CA ASN A 436 20.60 -12.36 15.38
C ASN A 436 19.64 -13.05 14.40
N TRP A 437 19.51 -14.37 14.59
CA TRP A 437 18.38 -15.11 14.05
C TRP A 437 17.07 -14.68 14.74
N ALA A 438 15.98 -14.68 13.98
CA ALA A 438 14.66 -14.40 14.54
C ALA A 438 13.59 -15.31 13.91
N GLY A 439 12.71 -15.84 14.73
CA GLY A 439 11.56 -16.66 14.32
C GLY A 439 10.28 -15.86 14.17
N GLY A 440 9.18 -16.57 13.86
CA GLY A 440 7.83 -16.01 13.81
C GLY A 440 7.32 -15.51 15.17
N GLY A 441 6.40 -14.57 15.15
CA GLY A 441 5.74 -14.05 16.36
C GLY A 441 4.95 -12.79 16.14
N ARG A 442 4.26 -12.36 17.19
CA ARG A 442 3.31 -11.22 17.15
C ARG A 442 3.91 -9.88 17.54
N ARG A 443 5.16 -9.83 17.97
CA ARG A 443 5.85 -8.59 18.36
C ARG A 443 6.79 -8.14 17.25
N SER A 444 7.00 -6.85 17.09
CA SER A 444 7.88 -6.28 16.05
C SER A 444 9.32 -6.81 16.07
N VAL A 445 9.78 -7.34 17.18
CA VAL A 445 11.11 -7.99 17.31
C VAL A 445 11.16 -9.40 16.76
N SER A 446 10.02 -10.02 16.46
CA SER A 446 9.87 -11.30 15.76
C SER A 446 9.47 -11.02 14.30
N ASN A 447 9.12 -12.03 13.52
CA ASN A 447 8.77 -11.89 12.12
C ASN A 447 7.35 -12.34 11.84
N MET A 448 6.76 -11.72 10.83
CA MET A 448 5.44 -12.01 10.30
C MET A 448 5.37 -11.53 8.86
N PHE A 449 4.62 -12.22 8.01
CA PHE A 449 4.14 -11.69 6.74
C PHE A 449 2.70 -12.13 6.56
N ILE A 450 1.79 -11.17 6.46
CA ILE A 450 0.35 -11.42 6.39
C ILE A 450 -0.33 -10.29 5.62
N ASP A 451 -1.35 -10.63 4.83
CA ASP A 451 -2.27 -9.65 4.28
C ASP A 451 -3.36 -9.36 5.32
N LEU A 452 -3.37 -8.14 5.85
CA LEU A 452 -4.39 -7.62 6.76
C LEU A 452 -5.54 -6.91 6.04
N GLY A 453 -5.57 -6.98 4.71
CA GLY A 453 -6.58 -6.34 3.87
C GLY A 453 -8.00 -6.84 4.10
N GLN A 454 -8.86 -6.51 3.17
CA GLN A 454 -10.30 -6.78 3.30
C GLN A 454 -10.82 -7.51 2.06
N SER A 455 -11.80 -8.37 2.30
CA SER A 455 -12.52 -9.06 1.24
C SER A 455 -13.99 -9.26 1.62
N VAL A 456 -14.81 -9.58 0.63
CA VAL A 456 -16.18 -10.05 0.81
C VAL A 456 -16.34 -11.43 0.20
N ARG A 457 -17.13 -12.26 0.88
CA ARG A 457 -17.50 -13.58 0.40
C ARG A 457 -18.82 -13.48 -0.33
N LEU A 458 -18.90 -14.15 -1.47
CA LEU A 458 -20.02 -14.10 -2.38
C LEU A 458 -20.68 -15.48 -2.50
N THR A 459 -22.01 -15.49 -2.56
CA THR A 459 -22.75 -16.66 -3.05
C THR A 459 -22.49 -16.84 -4.55
N GLU A 460 -22.86 -17.99 -5.12
CA GLU A 460 -22.77 -18.21 -6.56
C GLU A 460 -23.52 -17.14 -7.35
N GLU A 461 -24.75 -16.81 -6.94
CA GLU A 461 -25.58 -15.80 -7.59
C GLU A 461 -24.93 -14.42 -7.54
N GLN A 462 -24.42 -14.01 -6.36
CA GLN A 462 -23.71 -12.73 -6.18
C GLN A 462 -22.44 -12.66 -7.03
N PHE A 463 -21.72 -13.77 -7.13
CA PHE A 463 -20.51 -13.85 -7.94
C PHE A 463 -20.80 -13.69 -9.42
N GLN A 464 -21.85 -14.37 -9.94
CA GLN A 464 -22.29 -14.23 -11.32
C GLN A 464 -22.78 -12.81 -11.65
N ASP A 465 -23.50 -12.15 -10.71
CA ASP A 465 -23.92 -10.76 -10.84
C ASP A 465 -22.70 -9.81 -10.94
N GLU A 466 -21.72 -9.96 -10.05
CA GLU A 466 -20.49 -9.15 -10.06
C GLU A 466 -19.65 -9.40 -11.33
N MET A 467 -19.55 -10.63 -11.80
CA MET A 467 -18.88 -10.95 -13.07
C MET A 467 -19.60 -10.33 -14.27
N SER A 468 -20.93 -10.35 -14.28
CA SER A 468 -21.71 -9.75 -15.38
C SER A 468 -21.49 -8.24 -15.45
N LYS A 469 -21.46 -7.55 -14.30
CA LYS A 469 -21.13 -6.13 -14.21
C LYS A 469 -19.70 -5.86 -14.70
N ARG A 470 -18.73 -6.68 -14.27
CA ARG A 470 -17.34 -6.54 -14.67
C ARG A 470 -17.17 -6.73 -16.19
N ARG A 471 -17.79 -7.74 -16.78
CA ARG A 471 -17.76 -7.97 -18.23
C ARG A 471 -18.37 -6.81 -19.01
N ALA A 472 -19.48 -6.22 -18.54
CA ALA A 472 -20.07 -5.05 -19.17
C ALA A 472 -19.13 -3.84 -19.18
N LEU A 473 -18.45 -3.59 -18.07
CA LEU A 473 -17.44 -2.52 -17.98
C LEU A 473 -16.23 -2.76 -18.90
N MET A 474 -15.82 -4.00 -19.07
CA MET A 474 -14.65 -4.38 -19.87
C MET A 474 -14.94 -4.42 -21.37
N ALA A 475 -16.19 -4.69 -21.79
CA ALA A 475 -16.57 -4.71 -23.19
C ALA A 475 -16.24 -3.40 -23.92
N ASP A 476 -16.31 -2.27 -23.19
CA ASP A 476 -15.98 -0.95 -23.74
C ASP A 476 -14.49 -0.63 -23.75
N ARG A 477 -13.66 -1.31 -22.94
CA ARG A 477 -12.23 -0.99 -22.75
C ARG A 477 -11.29 -1.85 -23.61
N ASN A 478 -11.72 -3.01 -24.03
CA ASN A 478 -10.90 -4.00 -24.76
C ASN A 478 -9.56 -4.34 -24.06
N GLU A 479 -9.57 -4.33 -22.72
CA GLU A 479 -8.42 -4.53 -21.85
C GLU A 479 -8.52 -5.86 -21.09
N TYR A 480 -7.35 -6.44 -20.77
CA TYR A 480 -7.26 -7.63 -19.94
C TYR A 480 -7.42 -7.28 -18.46
N ASP A 481 -8.41 -7.90 -17.77
CA ASP A 481 -8.62 -7.72 -16.33
C ASP A 481 -7.87 -8.79 -15.53
N ILE A 482 -6.75 -8.41 -14.97
CA ILE A 482 -5.90 -9.27 -14.12
C ILE A 482 -6.68 -9.84 -12.93
N GLY A 483 -7.60 -9.06 -12.37
CA GLY A 483 -8.37 -9.41 -11.17
C GLY A 483 -9.53 -10.35 -11.39
N CYS A 484 -9.90 -10.70 -12.63
CA CYS A 484 -11.08 -11.52 -12.90
C CYS A 484 -10.79 -12.66 -13.88
N PRO A 485 -10.22 -13.79 -13.40
CA PRO A 485 -9.81 -14.89 -14.28
C PRO A 485 -10.95 -15.52 -15.08
N LEU A 486 -12.20 -15.49 -14.59
CA LEU A 486 -13.36 -16.01 -15.31
C LEU A 486 -14.08 -14.97 -16.18
N CYS A 487 -13.74 -13.69 -16.07
CA CYS A 487 -14.32 -12.68 -16.95
C CYS A 487 -13.86 -12.84 -18.41
N TRP A 488 -12.72 -13.50 -18.61
CA TRP A 488 -12.08 -13.74 -19.92
C TRP A 488 -12.32 -15.11 -20.49
N ALA A 489 -12.86 -16.06 -19.71
CA ALA A 489 -13.20 -17.35 -20.28
C ALA A 489 -14.21 -17.09 -21.42
N PRO A 490 -13.88 -17.45 -22.68
CA PRO A 490 -14.86 -17.40 -23.77
C PRO A 490 -16.08 -18.17 -23.31
N ARG A 491 -17.28 -17.62 -23.52
CA ARG A 491 -18.48 -18.34 -23.21
C ARG A 491 -18.43 -19.65 -23.99
N ILE A 492 -18.78 -20.76 -23.36
CA ILE A 492 -18.82 -22.08 -24.01
C ILE A 492 -19.67 -22.02 -25.30
N GLU A 493 -20.66 -21.11 -25.35
CA GLU A 493 -21.49 -20.80 -26.49
C GLU A 493 -20.71 -20.17 -27.66
N GLU A 494 -19.72 -19.30 -27.38
CA GLU A 494 -18.88 -18.67 -28.41
C GLU A 494 -17.83 -19.64 -28.95
N MET A 495 -17.36 -20.59 -28.15
CA MET A 495 -16.46 -21.66 -28.61
C MET A 495 -17.18 -22.69 -29.50
N ALA A 496 -18.48 -22.87 -29.33
CA ALA A 496 -19.28 -23.80 -30.16
C ALA A 496 -19.61 -23.24 -31.56
N GLU A 497 -19.52 -21.91 -31.75
CA GLU A 497 -19.73 -21.26 -33.05
C GLU A 497 -18.47 -21.22 -33.92
N ASP A 498 -17.27 -21.27 -33.31
CA ASP A 498 -15.99 -21.20 -34.03
C ASP A 498 -15.47 -22.58 -34.49
N ASP A 499 -16.01 -23.69 -33.96
CA ASP A 499 -15.67 -25.05 -34.36
C ASP A 499 -16.40 -25.51 -35.67
N GLY A 500 -17.04 -24.58 -36.38
CA GLY A 500 -17.67 -24.81 -37.68
C GLY A 500 -16.72 -24.85 -38.89
N GLY A 501 -15.41 -24.85 -38.65
CA GLY A 501 -14.39 -25.01 -39.67
C GLY A 501 -14.25 -26.50 -40.06
N ASP A 502 -14.75 -26.87 -41.23
CA ASP A 502 -14.60 -28.18 -41.90
C ASP A 502 -13.17 -28.74 -41.70
N ILE A 503 -13.06 -29.78 -40.90
CA ILE A 503 -11.95 -30.72 -41.00
C ILE A 503 -12.44 -31.80 -41.95
N ASP A 504 -12.16 -31.64 -43.24
CA ASP A 504 -12.32 -32.66 -44.25
C ASP A 504 -11.30 -33.79 -44.00
N PRO A 505 -11.65 -35.08 -44.14
CA PRO A 505 -10.95 -36.26 -43.68
C PRO A 505 -9.61 -36.56 -44.36
#